data_6a4c99a5a6ef00323ee68ba948980a53
#
_entry.id   6a4c99a5a6ef00323ee68ba948980a53
#
_cell.length_a   1.000
_cell.length_b   1.000
_cell.length_c   1.000
_cell.angle_alpha   90.00
_cell.angle_beta   90.00
_cell.angle_gamma   90.00
#
_symmetry.space_group_name_H-M   'P 1'
#
loop_
_entity.id
_entity.type
_entity.pdbx_description
1 polymer ?
#
loop_
_entity_poly.entity_id
_entity_poly.type
_entity_poly.pdbx_seq_one_letter_code
_entity_poly.pdbx_strand_id
1 'polypeptide(L)'
;MLVDNERYASAFALSVLALEEIGKVVLELWGASQPVHKSGKRPSSHLRKQALSSLLLAQYTTKELGDLVSSGPVTAELIERVSRAMYESEAGKFVRLVGVGAVDKTKQIAFYRDDWLESAGLHADQFDASDVTQLFEKCRAAIAALGDSKTMHVGRAIWRTGVMQAA
;
A
#
# COMPACT_ATOMS: atom_id res chain seq x y z
N MET A 1 16.51 -13.94 -9.65
CA MET A 1 16.66 -13.72 -11.12
C MET A 1 16.83 -12.24 -11.48
N LEU A 2 15.81 -11.36 -11.38
CA LEU A 2 16.00 -9.92 -11.70
C LEU A 2 16.95 -9.21 -10.73
N VAL A 3 16.92 -9.58 -9.47
CA VAL A 3 17.79 -9.01 -8.42
C VAL A 3 19.25 -9.46 -8.63
N ASP A 4 19.46 -10.73 -9.01
CA ASP A 4 20.79 -11.29 -9.22
C ASP A 4 21.51 -10.69 -10.47
N ASN A 5 20.77 -10.08 -11.37
CA ASN A 5 21.29 -9.47 -12.61
C ASN A 5 21.31 -7.93 -12.56
N GLU A 6 21.32 -7.34 -11.37
CA GLU A 6 21.31 -5.88 -11.17
C GLU A 6 20.16 -5.15 -11.88
N ARG A 7 19.03 -5.85 -12.07
CA ARG A 7 17.83 -5.26 -12.68
C ARG A 7 16.85 -4.74 -11.63
N TYR A 8 17.37 -3.99 -10.69
CA TYR A 8 16.63 -3.55 -9.52
C TYR A 8 15.44 -2.65 -9.88
N ALA A 9 15.59 -1.74 -10.82
CA ALA A 9 14.50 -0.88 -11.27
C ALA A 9 13.32 -1.69 -11.78
N SER A 10 13.56 -2.66 -12.67
CA SER A 10 12.51 -3.53 -13.21
C SER A 10 11.86 -4.39 -12.11
N ALA A 11 12.67 -4.93 -11.19
CA ALA A 11 12.18 -5.73 -10.07
C ALA A 11 11.32 -4.88 -9.11
N PHE A 12 11.73 -3.64 -8.83
CA PHE A 12 10.94 -2.69 -8.06
C PHE A 12 9.58 -2.42 -8.72
N ALA A 13 9.59 -2.06 -10.00
CA ALA A 13 8.37 -1.76 -10.74
C ALA A 13 7.40 -2.94 -10.79
N LEU A 14 7.90 -4.17 -11.00
CA LEU A 14 7.10 -5.39 -10.96
C LEU A 14 6.52 -5.65 -9.56
N SER A 15 7.26 -5.35 -8.50
CA SER A 15 6.76 -5.47 -7.13
C SER A 15 5.63 -4.47 -6.84
N VAL A 16 5.70 -3.24 -7.36
CA VAL A 16 4.60 -2.28 -7.28
C VAL A 16 3.36 -2.78 -8.03
N LEU A 17 3.54 -3.35 -9.22
CA LEU A 17 2.42 -3.96 -9.96
C LEU A 17 1.80 -5.14 -9.18
N ALA A 18 2.61 -5.96 -8.52
CA ALA A 18 2.11 -7.02 -7.66
C ALA A 18 1.24 -6.47 -6.52
N LEU A 19 1.65 -5.36 -5.88
CA LEU A 19 0.82 -4.67 -4.88
C LEU A 19 -0.49 -4.14 -5.48
N GLU A 20 -0.48 -3.65 -6.71
CA GLU A 20 -1.70 -3.22 -7.41
C GLU A 20 -2.67 -4.38 -7.67
N GLU A 21 -2.17 -5.55 -8.06
CA GLU A 21 -3.02 -6.73 -8.25
C GLU A 21 -3.58 -7.25 -6.91
N ILE A 22 -2.80 -7.25 -5.83
CA ILE A 22 -3.29 -7.53 -4.49
C ILE A 22 -4.40 -6.54 -4.11
N GLY A 23 -4.19 -5.25 -4.32
CA GLY A 23 -5.19 -4.22 -4.05
C GLY A 23 -6.46 -4.36 -4.88
N LYS A 24 -6.37 -4.88 -6.10
CA LYS A 24 -7.53 -5.23 -6.92
C LYS A 24 -8.35 -6.36 -6.30
N VAL A 25 -7.68 -7.43 -5.84
CA VAL A 25 -8.35 -8.52 -5.12
C VAL A 25 -9.05 -8.00 -3.86
N VAL A 26 -8.38 -7.14 -3.09
CA VAL A 26 -8.98 -6.51 -1.90
C VAL A 26 -10.21 -5.69 -2.27
N LEU A 27 -10.15 -4.91 -3.36
CA LEU A 27 -11.26 -4.10 -3.84
C LEU A 27 -12.47 -4.97 -4.22
N GLU A 28 -12.24 -6.10 -4.85
CA GLU A 28 -13.29 -7.05 -5.21
C GLU A 28 -13.92 -7.69 -3.96
N LEU A 29 -13.10 -8.13 -3.00
CA LEU A 29 -13.56 -8.76 -1.76
C LEU A 29 -14.31 -7.79 -0.82
N TRP A 30 -13.89 -6.53 -0.74
CA TRP A 30 -14.52 -5.55 0.15
C TRP A 30 -15.75 -4.87 -0.46
N GLY A 31 -15.93 -5.00 -1.77
CA GLY A 31 -16.99 -4.35 -2.53
C GLY A 31 -16.66 -2.89 -2.87
N ALA A 32 -17.12 -2.48 -4.02
CA ALA A 32 -16.75 -1.22 -4.67
C ALA A 32 -17.38 0.06 -4.08
N SER A 33 -17.85 0.05 -2.85
CA SER A 33 -18.32 1.29 -2.20
C SER A 33 -17.16 2.26 -2.11
N GLN A 34 -17.12 3.18 -3.07
CA GLN A 34 -16.06 4.16 -3.21
C GLN A 34 -16.24 5.23 -2.15
N PRO A 35 -15.25 5.45 -1.30
CA PRO A 35 -15.21 6.69 -0.56
C PRO A 35 -15.10 7.86 -1.57
N VAL A 36 -15.99 8.82 -1.45
CA VAL A 36 -15.91 10.05 -2.26
C VAL A 36 -14.89 10.96 -1.61
N HIS A 37 -13.84 11.29 -2.33
CA HIS A 37 -12.84 12.27 -1.84
C HIS A 37 -13.53 13.61 -1.60
N LYS A 38 -13.22 14.30 -0.48
CA LYS A 38 -13.77 15.64 -0.15
C LYS A 38 -13.55 16.66 -1.27
N SER A 39 -12.52 16.49 -2.10
CA SER A 39 -12.23 17.34 -3.25
C SER A 39 -13.08 17.05 -4.50
N GLY A 40 -13.97 16.08 -4.48
CA GLY A 40 -14.74 15.63 -5.65
C GLY A 40 -13.92 14.91 -6.73
N LYS A 41 -12.58 14.85 -6.60
CA LYS A 41 -11.71 14.14 -7.53
C LYS A 41 -11.55 12.69 -7.09
N ARG A 42 -11.81 11.76 -7.99
CA ARG A 42 -11.55 10.32 -7.74
C ARG A 42 -10.06 10.06 -7.88
N PRO A 43 -9.40 9.40 -6.90
CA PRO A 43 -8.03 8.94 -7.08
C PRO A 43 -7.92 8.03 -8.31
N SER A 44 -6.77 8.00 -8.97
CA SER A 44 -6.54 7.08 -10.08
C SER A 44 -6.79 5.63 -9.64
N SER A 45 -7.14 4.77 -10.58
CA SER A 45 -7.36 3.35 -10.29
C SER A 45 -6.12 2.68 -9.67
N HIS A 46 -4.92 3.08 -10.12
CA HIS A 46 -3.65 2.60 -9.58
C HIS A 46 -3.45 3.02 -8.12
N LEU A 47 -3.63 4.29 -7.83
CA LEU A 47 -3.48 4.81 -6.47
C LEU A 47 -4.44 4.13 -5.48
N ARG A 48 -5.67 3.86 -5.90
CA ARG A 48 -6.64 3.13 -5.07
C ARG A 48 -6.21 1.70 -4.77
N LYS A 49 -5.71 0.97 -5.76
CA LYS A 49 -5.23 -0.39 -5.58
C LYS A 49 -4.02 -0.42 -4.65
N GLN A 50 -3.05 0.47 -4.87
CA GLN A 50 -1.88 0.61 -4.01
C GLN A 50 -2.28 0.98 -2.57
N ALA A 51 -3.24 1.90 -2.39
CA ALA A 51 -3.73 2.29 -1.07
C ALA A 51 -4.39 1.12 -0.33
N LEU A 52 -5.17 0.28 -1.02
CA LEU A 52 -5.82 -0.89 -0.43
C LEU A 52 -4.83 -1.96 -0.01
N SER A 53 -3.85 -2.30 -0.85
CA SER A 53 -2.81 -3.26 -0.51
C SER A 53 -1.93 -2.77 0.64
N SER A 54 -1.58 -1.48 0.66
CA SER A 54 -0.78 -0.90 1.74
C SER A 54 -1.56 -0.81 3.06
N LEU A 55 -2.85 -0.53 3.02
CA LEU A 55 -3.73 -0.58 4.20
C LEU A 55 -3.78 -1.99 4.81
N LEU A 56 -3.96 -3.01 3.96
CA LEU A 56 -3.97 -4.40 4.39
C LEU A 56 -2.61 -4.80 4.99
N LEU A 57 -1.52 -4.44 4.32
CA LEU A 57 -0.16 -4.67 4.77
C LEU A 57 0.09 -4.03 6.15
N ALA A 58 -0.28 -2.76 6.33
CA ALA A 58 -0.04 -2.04 7.57
C ALA A 58 -0.73 -2.71 8.76
N GLN A 59 -1.94 -3.21 8.58
CA GLN A 59 -2.67 -3.92 9.63
C GLN A 59 -2.05 -5.28 9.99
N TYR A 60 -1.57 -5.99 8.98
CA TYR A 60 -1.01 -7.33 9.17
C TYR A 60 0.38 -7.31 9.81
N THR A 61 1.22 -6.32 9.47
CA THR A 61 2.62 -6.26 9.93
C THR A 61 2.79 -5.60 11.28
N THR A 62 1.78 -4.90 11.80
CA THR A 62 1.87 -4.20 13.07
C THR A 62 1.25 -5.05 14.18
N LYS A 63 2.09 -5.64 15.04
CA LYS A 63 1.67 -6.54 16.12
C LYS A 63 0.63 -5.88 17.03
N GLU A 64 0.85 -4.62 17.39
CA GLU A 64 -0.07 -3.86 18.22
C GLU A 64 -1.45 -3.70 17.58
N LEU A 65 -1.52 -3.63 16.25
CA LEU A 65 -2.79 -3.59 15.53
C LEU A 65 -3.50 -4.94 15.56
N GLY A 66 -2.75 -6.05 15.43
CA GLY A 66 -3.28 -7.40 15.56
C GLY A 66 -3.89 -7.66 16.94
N ASP A 67 -3.22 -7.21 18.00
CA ASP A 67 -3.68 -7.33 19.38
C ASP A 67 -4.94 -6.45 19.62
N LEU A 68 -4.95 -5.21 19.11
CA LEU A 68 -6.12 -4.33 19.18
C LEU A 68 -7.34 -4.93 18.47
N VAL A 69 -7.15 -5.47 17.28
CA VAL A 69 -8.19 -6.11 16.46
C VAL A 69 -8.74 -7.36 17.16
N SER A 70 -7.87 -8.06 17.89
CA SER A 70 -8.25 -9.30 18.60
C SER A 70 -9.04 -9.05 19.88
N SER A 71 -9.03 -7.82 20.42
CA SER A 71 -9.51 -7.51 21.76
C SER A 71 -11.01 -7.29 21.90
N GLY A 72 -11.82 -7.32 20.82
CA GLY A 72 -13.25 -7.10 20.95
C GLY A 72 -14.02 -6.89 19.65
N PRO A 73 -15.29 -6.48 19.74
CA PRO A 73 -16.11 -6.17 18.57
C PRO A 73 -15.56 -4.94 17.83
N VAL A 74 -15.80 -4.88 16.52
CA VAL A 74 -15.38 -3.76 15.67
C VAL A 74 -16.31 -2.56 15.95
N THR A 75 -15.86 -1.67 16.83
CA THR A 75 -16.54 -0.42 17.16
C THR A 75 -15.89 0.78 16.46
N ALA A 76 -16.58 1.92 16.42
CA ALA A 76 -16.02 3.16 15.89
C ALA A 76 -14.74 3.58 16.65
N GLU A 77 -14.73 3.41 17.97
CA GLU A 77 -13.56 3.70 18.81
C GLU A 77 -12.39 2.78 18.50
N LEU A 78 -12.63 1.48 18.31
CA LEU A 78 -11.59 0.55 17.89
C LEU A 78 -10.99 0.96 16.52
N ILE A 79 -11.85 1.32 15.56
CA ILE A 79 -11.42 1.76 14.23
C ILE A 79 -10.54 3.01 14.33
N GLU A 80 -10.91 3.99 15.16
CA GLU A 80 -10.12 5.21 15.37
C GLU A 80 -8.76 4.89 16.00
N ARG A 81 -8.73 4.04 17.04
CA ARG A 81 -7.47 3.62 17.68
C ARG A 81 -6.55 2.88 16.72
N VAL A 82 -7.09 1.94 15.94
CA VAL A 82 -6.32 1.20 14.92
C VAL A 82 -5.80 2.15 13.86
N SER A 83 -6.61 3.10 13.39
CA SER A 83 -6.20 4.07 12.37
C SER A 83 -5.07 4.97 12.88
N ARG A 84 -5.14 5.42 14.13
CA ARG A 84 -4.08 6.23 14.76
C ARG A 84 -2.79 5.44 14.90
N ALA A 85 -2.84 4.25 15.49
CA ALA A 85 -1.66 3.40 15.66
C ALA A 85 -1.02 3.02 14.32
N MET A 86 -1.84 2.74 13.30
CA MET A 86 -1.37 2.50 11.95
C MET A 86 -0.66 3.73 11.36
N TYR A 87 -1.23 4.93 11.54
CA TYR A 87 -0.64 6.16 11.02
C TYR A 87 0.74 6.45 11.64
N GLU A 88 0.95 6.13 12.90
CA GLU A 88 2.20 6.33 13.63
C GLU A 88 3.25 5.24 13.35
N SER A 89 2.87 4.11 12.77
CA SER A 89 3.75 2.97 12.49
C SER A 89 4.63 3.17 11.25
N GLU A 90 5.72 2.39 11.13
CA GLU A 90 6.54 2.33 9.92
C GLU A 90 5.73 1.88 8.69
N ALA A 91 4.82 0.92 8.89
CA ALA A 91 3.89 0.52 7.83
C ALA A 91 2.96 1.68 7.40
N GLY A 92 2.56 2.54 8.33
CA GLY A 92 1.80 3.75 8.04
C GLY A 92 2.59 4.78 7.24
N LYS A 93 3.91 4.85 7.38
CA LYS A 93 4.75 5.68 6.51
C LYS A 93 4.62 5.24 5.04
N PHE A 94 4.65 3.94 4.80
CA PHE A 94 4.46 3.41 3.45
C PHE A 94 3.06 3.75 2.90
N VAL A 95 2.01 3.62 3.72
CA VAL A 95 0.65 4.02 3.35
C VAL A 95 0.59 5.50 2.96
N ARG A 96 1.26 6.37 3.70
CA ARG A 96 1.33 7.82 3.35
C ARG A 96 2.07 8.07 2.04
N LEU A 97 3.21 7.39 1.80
CA LEU A 97 3.94 7.50 0.53
C LEU A 97 3.06 7.07 -0.66
N VAL A 98 2.28 6.01 -0.48
CA VAL A 98 1.28 5.61 -1.46
C VAL A 98 0.20 6.68 -1.63
N GLY A 99 -0.33 7.21 -0.55
CA GLY A 99 -1.39 8.23 -0.55
C GLY A 99 -1.03 9.50 -1.31
N VAL A 100 0.22 9.95 -1.23
CA VAL A 100 0.73 11.11 -1.99
C VAL A 100 1.21 10.75 -3.42
N GLY A 101 1.06 9.49 -3.83
CA GLY A 101 1.42 9.03 -5.16
C GLY A 101 2.93 8.83 -5.39
N ALA A 102 3.75 8.89 -4.33
CA ALA A 102 5.19 8.73 -4.44
C ALA A 102 5.58 7.36 -5.02
N VAL A 103 4.94 6.29 -4.57
CA VAL A 103 5.19 4.92 -5.04
C VAL A 103 4.84 4.77 -6.54
N ASP A 104 3.75 5.38 -6.99
CA ASP A 104 3.35 5.34 -8.41
C ASP A 104 4.34 6.11 -9.29
N LYS A 105 4.80 7.28 -8.86
CA LYS A 105 5.85 8.04 -9.54
C LYS A 105 7.16 7.25 -9.60
N THR A 106 7.59 6.65 -8.50
CA THR A 106 8.81 5.83 -8.45
C THR A 106 8.72 4.62 -9.39
N LYS A 107 7.55 3.97 -9.48
CA LYS A 107 7.29 2.90 -10.44
C LYS A 107 7.44 3.40 -11.89
N GLN A 108 6.92 4.58 -12.20
CA GLN A 108 7.05 5.17 -13.54
C GLN A 108 8.53 5.41 -13.90
N ILE A 109 9.31 5.98 -12.98
CA ILE A 109 10.76 6.16 -13.16
C ILE A 109 11.46 4.82 -13.42
N ALA A 110 11.08 3.78 -12.69
CA ALA A 110 11.68 2.45 -12.81
C ALA A 110 11.34 1.74 -14.14
N PHE A 111 10.18 2.05 -14.75
CA PHE A 111 9.76 1.47 -16.03
C PHE A 111 10.19 2.27 -17.25
N TYR A 112 10.14 3.59 -17.15
CA TYR A 112 10.30 4.46 -18.30
C TYR A 112 11.64 5.18 -18.21
N ARG A 113 12.53 4.87 -19.17
CA ARG A 113 13.70 5.68 -19.45
C ARG A 113 13.29 6.80 -20.40
N ASP A 114 12.67 7.82 -19.85
CA ASP A 114 12.34 9.01 -20.62
C ASP A 114 13.43 10.07 -20.42
N ASP A 115 13.91 10.66 -21.52
CA ASP A 115 14.97 11.69 -21.51
C ASP A 115 14.66 12.84 -20.55
N TRP A 116 13.37 13.16 -20.34
CA TRP A 116 12.97 14.20 -19.41
C TRP A 116 13.15 13.79 -17.93
N LEU A 117 13.01 12.50 -17.58
CA LEU A 117 13.27 11.98 -16.24
C LEU A 117 14.75 12.05 -15.93
N GLU A 118 15.61 11.70 -16.89
CA GLU A 118 17.05 11.83 -16.77
C GLU A 118 17.45 13.30 -16.61
N SER A 119 16.84 14.21 -17.36
CA SER A 119 17.07 15.65 -17.21
C SER A 119 16.63 16.21 -15.87
N ALA A 120 15.68 15.56 -15.18
CA ALA A 120 15.25 15.88 -13.83
C ALA A 120 16.12 15.20 -12.74
N GLY A 121 17.18 14.50 -13.10
CA GLY A 121 18.06 13.80 -12.16
C GLY A 121 17.46 12.52 -11.58
N LEU A 122 16.45 11.94 -12.26
CA LEU A 122 15.77 10.72 -11.83
C LEU A 122 16.23 9.56 -12.72
N HIS A 123 17.04 8.69 -12.17
CA HIS A 123 17.69 7.60 -12.91
C HIS A 123 17.25 6.23 -12.40
N ALA A 124 17.17 5.27 -13.31
CA ALA A 124 16.83 3.88 -12.98
C ALA A 124 17.92 3.17 -12.16
N ASP A 125 19.15 3.66 -12.19
CA ASP A 125 20.30 3.17 -11.42
C ASP A 125 20.28 3.57 -9.94
N GLN A 126 19.34 4.42 -9.51
CA GLN A 126 19.14 4.79 -8.11
C GLN A 126 18.47 3.67 -7.27
N PHE A 127 17.97 2.61 -7.92
CA PHE A 127 17.39 1.47 -7.22
C PHE A 127 18.47 0.47 -6.84
N ASP A 128 18.43 0.03 -5.59
CA ASP A 128 19.35 -1.00 -5.09
C ASP A 128 18.64 -2.29 -4.65
N ALA A 129 19.41 -3.29 -4.26
CA ALA A 129 18.89 -4.57 -3.79
C ALA A 129 18.03 -4.43 -2.53
N SER A 130 18.33 -3.45 -1.66
CA SER A 130 17.56 -3.21 -0.43
C SER A 130 16.16 -2.73 -0.73
N ASP A 131 16.01 -1.77 -1.67
CA ASP A 131 14.71 -1.24 -2.09
C ASP A 131 13.80 -2.36 -2.62
N VAL A 132 14.36 -3.20 -3.49
CA VAL A 132 13.62 -4.32 -4.10
C VAL A 132 13.25 -5.35 -3.04
N THR A 133 14.19 -5.72 -2.17
CA THR A 133 13.95 -6.72 -1.13
C THR A 133 12.87 -6.26 -0.17
N GLN A 134 12.92 -5.01 0.29
CA GLN A 134 11.91 -4.45 1.18
C GLN A 134 10.51 -4.45 0.53
N LEU A 135 10.42 -4.07 -0.73
CA LEU A 135 9.14 -4.04 -1.42
C LEU A 135 8.60 -5.45 -1.69
N PHE A 136 9.48 -6.38 -2.02
CA PHE A 136 9.12 -7.80 -2.20
C PHE A 136 8.58 -8.41 -0.89
N GLU A 137 9.22 -8.16 0.24
CA GLU A 137 8.73 -8.62 1.55
C GLU A 137 7.37 -7.98 1.90
N LYS A 138 7.13 -6.72 1.52
CA LYS A 138 5.81 -6.09 1.64
C LYS A 138 4.76 -6.81 0.79
N CYS A 139 5.09 -7.22 -0.43
CA CYS A 139 4.18 -8.00 -1.27
C CYS A 139 3.84 -9.36 -0.62
N ARG A 140 4.85 -10.06 -0.10
CA ARG A 140 4.63 -11.34 0.60
C ARG A 140 3.71 -11.19 1.82
N ALA A 141 3.95 -10.18 2.63
CA ALA A 141 3.13 -9.88 3.81
C ALA A 141 1.69 -9.49 3.41
N ALA A 142 1.51 -8.72 2.34
CA ALA A 142 0.19 -8.37 1.83
C ALA A 142 -0.59 -9.61 1.31
N ILE A 143 0.09 -10.54 0.65
CA ILE A 143 -0.52 -11.82 0.23
C ILE A 143 -0.94 -12.65 1.46
N ALA A 144 -0.08 -12.76 2.46
CA ALA A 144 -0.42 -13.48 3.70
C ALA A 144 -1.63 -12.85 4.42
N ALA A 145 -1.71 -11.53 4.42
CA ALA A 145 -2.81 -10.78 5.00
C ALA A 145 -4.18 -11.06 4.33
N LEU A 146 -4.21 -11.39 3.04
CA LEU A 146 -5.45 -11.82 2.36
C LEU A 146 -6.07 -13.08 2.98
N GLY A 147 -5.24 -13.98 3.54
CA GLY A 147 -5.69 -15.20 4.24
C GLY A 147 -6.14 -14.96 5.69
N ASP A 148 -5.88 -13.78 6.26
CA ASP A 148 -6.25 -13.44 7.62
C ASP A 148 -7.64 -12.78 7.68
N SER A 149 -8.64 -13.54 8.13
CA SER A 149 -10.02 -13.09 8.17
C SER A 149 -10.25 -11.87 9.06
N LYS A 150 -9.48 -11.71 10.14
CA LYS A 150 -9.60 -10.57 11.06
C LYS A 150 -9.05 -9.30 10.42
N THR A 151 -7.86 -9.38 9.85
CA THR A 151 -7.23 -8.30 9.10
C THR A 151 -8.15 -7.82 7.97
N MET A 152 -8.73 -8.77 7.22
CA MET A 152 -9.68 -8.46 6.15
C MET A 152 -10.94 -7.76 6.66
N HIS A 153 -11.49 -8.19 7.79
CA HIS A 153 -12.70 -7.59 8.38
C HIS A 153 -12.45 -6.16 8.85
N VAL A 154 -11.37 -5.93 9.59
CA VAL A 154 -11.01 -4.60 10.11
C VAL A 154 -10.61 -3.66 9.00
N GLY A 155 -9.81 -4.12 8.04
CA GLY A 155 -9.45 -3.33 6.87
C GLY A 155 -10.67 -2.84 6.10
N ARG A 156 -11.65 -3.72 5.90
CA ARG A 156 -12.92 -3.34 5.28
C ARG A 156 -13.68 -2.29 6.08
N ALA A 157 -13.69 -2.40 7.40
CA ALA A 157 -14.33 -1.42 8.27
C ALA A 157 -13.64 -0.05 8.17
N ILE A 158 -12.30 0.00 8.28
CA ILE A 158 -11.52 1.24 8.14
C ILE A 158 -11.74 1.87 6.76
N TRP A 159 -11.71 1.08 5.70
CA TRP A 159 -11.95 1.56 4.35
C TRP A 159 -13.32 2.23 4.20
N ARG A 160 -14.36 1.64 4.79
CA ARG A 160 -15.74 2.16 4.74
C ARG A 160 -15.94 3.45 5.53
N THR A 161 -15.20 3.64 6.61
CA THR A 161 -15.30 4.88 7.41
C THR A 161 -14.69 6.10 6.75
N GLY A 162 -13.90 5.89 5.68
CA GLY A 162 -13.23 6.98 4.98
C GLY A 162 -12.10 7.66 5.77
N VAL A 163 -11.70 7.12 6.92
CA VAL A 163 -10.63 7.68 7.77
C VAL A 163 -9.31 7.81 7.02
N MET A 164 -9.04 6.94 6.04
CA MET A 164 -7.87 7.00 5.17
C MET A 164 -7.90 8.12 4.12
N GLN A 165 -8.99 8.89 4.02
CA GLN A 165 -9.14 9.94 3.02
C GLN A 165 -8.79 11.33 3.53
N ALA A 166 -8.50 11.45 4.81
CA ALA A 166 -8.24 12.71 5.49
C ALA A 166 -6.74 13.04 5.66
N ALA A 167 -5.85 12.21 5.09
CA ALA A 167 -4.41 12.40 5.14
C ALA A 167 -3.86 13.01 3.83
#